data_573065f05e42400fea5d9cdcfc4d16ca
#
_entry.id   573065f05e42400fea5d9cdcfc4d16ca
#
_cell.length_a   1.000
_cell.length_b   1.000
_cell.length_c   1.000
_cell.angle_alpha   90.00
_cell.angle_beta   90.00
_cell.angle_gamma   90.00
#
_symmetry.space_group_name_H-M   'P 1'
#
loop_
_entity.id
_entity.type
_entity.pdbx_description
1 polymer ?
#
loop_
_entity_poly.entity_id
_entity_poly.type
_entity_poly.pdbx_seq_one_letter_code
_entity_poly.pdbx_strand_id
1 'polypeptide(L)'
;MRMYDRWILKLLAVFVVAACAVIQGQSAPRQRIDPALATLGGGFVSDSAQVNGTTLHYVRGGTGSAVILVHGFPEDWYEYHRVMPLLAKQFTVVAVDLRGIGGSAETAGGYDAANMAEDVHQLVEHLHLEHVYLVGHDIGGMVAYAFARRYPETSRGVMMLDAPVPGIGPWDAVKSNPFIWHINFQQTPDLPEQLIAGREAIYLRHFLDRDTFSDADVARYARAYAAPEHLRAALEIYRAFPANEKFNAAERDQPVSGAGSRRKLAFRETHAKLRRSVTGSRVCKRQD
;
A
#
# COMPACT_ATOMS: atom_id res chain seq x y z
N MET A 1 19.72 -60.15 -28.57
CA MET A 1 19.73 -58.68 -28.77
C MET A 1 18.52 -58.29 -29.61
N ARG A 2 17.27 -58.19 -29.08
CA ARG A 2 16.08 -57.68 -29.83
C ARG A 2 14.82 -57.49 -29.01
N MET A 3 14.83 -57.80 -27.72
CA MET A 3 13.61 -57.66 -26.91
C MET A 3 13.67 -56.49 -25.90
N TYR A 4 14.85 -56.04 -25.51
CA TYR A 4 15.07 -54.93 -24.57
C TYR A 4 14.89 -53.54 -25.22
N ASP A 5 15.23 -53.40 -26.52
CA ASP A 5 15.13 -52.09 -27.18
C ASP A 5 13.70 -51.57 -27.39
N ARG A 6 12.72 -52.51 -27.47
CA ARG A 6 11.32 -52.11 -27.64
C ARG A 6 10.64 -51.60 -26.35
N TRP A 7 11.17 -51.95 -25.18
CA TRP A 7 10.66 -51.49 -23.91
C TRP A 7 11.23 -50.13 -23.52
N ILE A 8 12.47 -49.86 -23.82
CA ILE A 8 13.12 -48.54 -23.57
C ILE A 8 12.48 -47.44 -24.41
N LEU A 9 12.19 -47.72 -25.70
CA LEU A 9 11.47 -46.77 -26.56
C LEU A 9 10.04 -46.49 -26.10
N LYS A 10 9.33 -47.44 -25.49
CA LYS A 10 8.00 -47.23 -24.92
C LYS A 10 8.04 -46.43 -23.62
N LEU A 11 9.04 -46.64 -22.77
CA LEU A 11 9.22 -45.86 -21.55
C LEU A 11 9.63 -44.41 -21.85
N LEU A 12 10.48 -44.17 -22.82
CA LEU A 12 10.83 -42.82 -23.27
C LEU A 12 9.64 -42.08 -23.88
N ALA A 13 8.79 -42.75 -24.66
CA ALA A 13 7.58 -42.13 -25.21
C ALA A 13 6.54 -41.75 -24.12
N VAL A 14 6.41 -42.56 -23.07
CA VAL A 14 5.52 -42.24 -21.94
C VAL A 14 6.04 -41.09 -21.12
N PHE A 15 7.34 -40.95 -20.90
CA PHE A 15 7.93 -39.80 -20.20
C PHE A 15 7.85 -38.51 -20.99
N VAL A 16 7.99 -38.54 -22.32
CA VAL A 16 7.86 -37.35 -23.17
C VAL A 16 6.41 -36.88 -23.23
N VAL A 17 5.41 -37.78 -23.26
CA VAL A 17 3.99 -37.41 -23.23
C VAL A 17 3.58 -36.88 -21.85
N ALA A 18 4.10 -37.43 -20.74
CA ALA A 18 3.87 -36.93 -19.42
C ALA A 18 4.52 -35.55 -19.18
N ALA A 19 5.71 -35.30 -19.73
CA ALA A 19 6.36 -33.98 -19.66
C ALA A 19 5.65 -32.92 -20.51
N CYS A 20 5.06 -33.27 -21.66
CA CYS A 20 4.26 -32.34 -22.46
C CYS A 20 2.88 -32.04 -21.83
N ALA A 21 2.32 -32.93 -21.02
CA ALA A 21 1.03 -32.68 -20.35
C ALA A 21 1.12 -31.74 -19.13
N VAL A 22 2.31 -31.56 -18.57
CA VAL A 22 2.54 -30.64 -17.42
C VAL A 22 2.76 -29.19 -17.89
N ILE A 23 3.01 -28.96 -19.19
CA ILE A 23 3.18 -27.60 -19.76
C ILE A 23 1.85 -27.02 -20.29
N GLN A 24 0.73 -27.70 -20.13
CA GLN A 24 -0.58 -27.10 -20.41
C GLN A 24 -0.99 -26.14 -19.31
N GLY A 25 -0.47 -24.91 -19.43
CA GLY A 25 -1.23 -23.71 -19.26
C GLY A 25 -1.98 -23.58 -17.92
N GLN A 26 -1.29 -23.32 -16.83
CA GLN A 26 -1.87 -22.38 -15.88
C GLN A 26 -1.90 -21.02 -16.60
N SER A 27 -3.00 -20.75 -17.32
CA SER A 27 -3.32 -19.39 -17.71
C SER A 27 -3.36 -18.59 -16.40
N ALA A 28 -2.45 -17.64 -16.24
CA ALA A 28 -2.48 -16.70 -15.15
C ALA A 28 -3.95 -16.19 -15.05
N PRO A 29 -4.55 -16.14 -13.86
CA PRO A 29 -5.91 -15.66 -13.71
C PRO A 29 -5.97 -14.29 -14.41
N ARG A 30 -6.87 -14.14 -15.36
CA ARG A 30 -7.11 -12.86 -16.04
C ARG A 30 -7.43 -11.87 -14.93
N GLN A 31 -6.48 -10.99 -14.65
CA GLN A 31 -6.66 -9.92 -13.68
C GLN A 31 -7.94 -9.18 -14.08
N ARG A 32 -8.93 -9.18 -13.18
CA ARG A 32 -10.17 -8.43 -13.41
C ARG A 32 -9.77 -6.96 -13.46
N ILE A 33 -9.91 -6.36 -14.63
CA ILE A 33 -9.69 -4.91 -14.78
C ILE A 33 -10.67 -4.22 -13.82
N ASP A 34 -10.11 -3.46 -12.86
CA ASP A 34 -10.92 -2.66 -11.93
C ASP A 34 -11.76 -1.67 -12.77
N PRO A 35 -13.11 -1.71 -12.68
CA PRO A 35 -13.95 -0.78 -13.40
C PRO A 35 -13.64 0.69 -13.15
N ALA A 36 -13.06 0.98 -11.98
CA ALA A 36 -12.64 2.33 -11.61
C ALA A 36 -11.51 2.87 -12.49
N LEU A 37 -10.74 2.01 -13.16
CA LEU A 37 -9.71 2.44 -14.11
C LEU A 37 -10.32 3.32 -15.22
N ALA A 38 -11.55 3.05 -15.63
CA ALA A 38 -12.26 3.85 -16.64
C ALA A 38 -12.48 5.31 -16.20
N THR A 39 -12.51 5.57 -14.90
CA THR A 39 -12.70 6.94 -14.35
C THR A 39 -11.47 7.83 -14.55
N LEU A 40 -10.30 7.26 -14.80
CA LEU A 40 -9.06 8.00 -15.02
C LEU A 40 -8.95 8.58 -16.43
N GLY A 41 -9.79 8.16 -17.36
CA GLY A 41 -9.62 8.45 -18.78
C GLY A 41 -8.55 7.59 -19.45
N GLY A 42 -8.22 7.88 -20.70
CA GLY A 42 -7.23 7.11 -21.46
C GLY A 42 -5.80 7.31 -20.96
N GLY A 43 -4.93 6.29 -21.23
CA GLY A 43 -3.50 6.37 -20.94
C GLY A 43 -3.08 5.84 -19.57
N PHE A 44 -4.00 5.26 -18.80
CA PHE A 44 -3.69 4.54 -17.56
C PHE A 44 -3.78 3.03 -17.76
N VAL A 45 -2.85 2.31 -17.14
CA VAL A 45 -2.75 0.85 -17.17
C VAL A 45 -2.73 0.33 -15.75
N SER A 46 -3.52 -0.72 -15.50
CA SER A 46 -3.48 -1.53 -14.28
C SER A 46 -2.61 -2.75 -14.55
N ASP A 47 -1.62 -3.00 -13.70
CA ASP A 47 -0.67 -4.10 -13.85
C ASP A 47 -0.17 -4.59 -12.49
N SER A 48 0.65 -5.63 -12.48
CA SER A 48 1.21 -6.20 -11.25
C SER A 48 2.67 -6.60 -11.45
N ALA A 49 3.45 -6.51 -10.39
CA ALA A 49 4.86 -6.90 -10.36
C ALA A 49 5.14 -7.89 -9.23
N GLN A 50 5.99 -8.89 -9.52
CA GLN A 50 6.56 -9.77 -8.50
C GLN A 50 7.74 -9.05 -7.84
N VAL A 51 7.61 -8.67 -6.58
CA VAL A 51 8.61 -7.91 -5.83
C VAL A 51 8.64 -8.39 -4.38
N ASN A 52 9.82 -8.44 -3.78
CA ASN A 52 10.03 -8.70 -2.36
C ASN A 52 9.15 -9.85 -1.78
N GLY A 53 9.02 -10.93 -2.51
CA GLY A 53 8.25 -12.12 -2.10
C GLY A 53 6.71 -11.95 -2.10
N THR A 54 6.21 -10.92 -2.76
CA THR A 54 4.77 -10.68 -2.97
C THR A 54 4.48 -10.24 -4.40
N THR A 55 3.21 -10.13 -4.76
CA THR A 55 2.75 -9.50 -6.00
C THR A 55 2.12 -8.17 -5.64
N LEU A 56 2.71 -7.06 -6.07
CA LEU A 56 2.09 -5.75 -5.94
C LEU A 56 1.30 -5.38 -7.18
N HIS A 57 0.07 -4.97 -6.97
CA HIS A 57 -0.75 -4.29 -7.97
C HIS A 57 -0.44 -2.80 -7.99
N TYR A 58 -0.49 -2.20 -9.18
CA TYR A 58 -0.36 -0.76 -9.36
C TYR A 58 -1.14 -0.27 -10.58
N VAL A 59 -1.48 1.01 -10.54
CA VAL A 59 -2.05 1.73 -11.69
C VAL A 59 -1.08 2.83 -12.09
N ARG A 60 -0.68 2.86 -13.36
CA ARG A 60 0.26 3.86 -13.87
C ARG A 60 -0.24 4.58 -15.11
N GLY A 61 0.23 5.83 -15.29
CA GLY A 61 -0.03 6.63 -16.49
C GLY A 61 0.83 7.88 -16.54
N GLY A 62 0.76 8.59 -17.67
CA GLY A 62 1.54 9.80 -17.90
C GLY A 62 3.01 9.55 -18.26
N THR A 63 3.78 10.63 -18.43
CA THR A 63 5.20 10.61 -18.78
C THR A 63 5.93 11.75 -18.07
N GLY A 64 7.22 11.56 -17.79
CA GLY A 64 8.06 12.53 -17.10
C GLY A 64 8.68 11.96 -15.82
N SER A 65 9.09 12.84 -14.90
CA SER A 65 9.63 12.41 -13.59
C SER A 65 8.61 11.55 -12.84
N ALA A 66 9.08 10.49 -12.17
CA ALA A 66 8.20 9.54 -11.51
C ALA A 66 7.67 10.05 -10.17
N VAL A 67 6.36 9.84 -9.94
CA VAL A 67 5.67 10.07 -8.67
C VAL A 67 4.98 8.78 -8.26
N ILE A 68 5.38 8.21 -7.14
CA ILE A 68 4.77 7.04 -6.54
C ILE A 68 3.78 7.50 -5.47
N LEU A 69 2.53 7.04 -5.56
CA LEU A 69 1.44 7.36 -4.66
C LEU A 69 1.12 6.13 -3.81
N VAL A 70 1.19 6.27 -2.49
CA VAL A 70 1.01 5.18 -1.52
C VAL A 70 -0.13 5.52 -0.60
N HIS A 71 -1.21 4.74 -0.69
CA HIS A 71 -2.46 4.97 0.04
C HIS A 71 -2.37 4.70 1.53
N GLY A 72 -3.38 5.17 2.27
CA GLY A 72 -3.60 4.91 3.68
C GLY A 72 -4.68 3.86 3.94
N PHE A 73 -5.08 3.73 5.20
CA PHE A 73 -6.22 2.94 5.61
C PHE A 73 -7.48 3.84 5.71
N PRO A 74 -8.62 3.41 5.19
CA PRO A 74 -8.94 2.10 4.61
C PRO A 74 -9.02 2.10 3.08
N GLU A 75 -8.11 2.74 2.42
CA GLU A 75 -8.14 2.96 0.98
C GLU A 75 -7.26 1.95 0.22
N ASP A 76 -7.24 2.11 -1.11
CA ASP A 76 -6.39 1.43 -2.07
C ASP A 76 -5.89 2.46 -3.11
N TRP A 77 -5.31 2.06 -4.24
CA TRP A 77 -4.85 2.97 -5.29
C TRP A 77 -5.91 4.02 -5.70
N TYR A 78 -7.19 3.70 -5.55
CA TYR A 78 -8.30 4.56 -5.93
C TYR A 78 -8.41 5.85 -5.09
N GLU A 79 -7.80 5.92 -3.93
CA GLU A 79 -7.64 7.16 -3.16
C GLU A 79 -7.20 8.32 -4.06
N TYR A 80 -6.27 8.03 -4.96
CA TYR A 80 -5.66 9.03 -5.83
C TYR A 80 -6.36 9.24 -7.18
N HIS A 81 -7.49 8.57 -7.44
CA HIS A 81 -8.13 8.56 -8.76
C HIS A 81 -8.44 9.96 -9.32
N ARG A 82 -8.77 10.92 -8.46
CA ARG A 82 -9.06 12.31 -8.89
C ARG A 82 -7.82 13.11 -9.21
N VAL A 83 -6.69 12.79 -8.58
CA VAL A 83 -5.43 13.53 -8.68
C VAL A 83 -4.53 12.95 -9.78
N MET A 84 -4.59 11.65 -10.01
CA MET A 84 -3.76 10.96 -11.01
C MET A 84 -3.84 11.56 -12.42
N PRO A 85 -5.03 11.87 -12.98
CA PRO A 85 -5.13 12.48 -14.32
C PRO A 85 -4.52 13.88 -14.39
N LEU A 86 -4.48 14.61 -13.27
CA LEU A 86 -3.89 15.94 -13.21
C LEU A 86 -2.36 15.85 -13.18
N LEU A 87 -1.82 14.95 -12.37
CA LEU A 87 -0.38 14.70 -12.26
C LEU A 87 0.19 14.09 -13.55
N ALA A 88 -0.55 13.19 -14.19
CA ALA A 88 -0.11 12.50 -15.41
C ALA A 88 0.14 13.42 -16.62
N LYS A 89 -0.30 14.68 -16.54
CA LYS A 89 0.03 15.70 -17.55
C LYS A 89 1.51 16.08 -17.58
N GLN A 90 2.25 15.85 -16.49
CA GLN A 90 3.64 16.27 -16.33
C GLN A 90 4.55 15.21 -15.69
N PHE A 91 3.96 14.14 -15.15
CA PHE A 91 4.67 13.11 -14.40
C PHE A 91 4.29 11.71 -14.90
N THR A 92 5.21 10.77 -14.76
CA THR A 92 4.87 9.35 -14.69
C THR A 92 4.30 9.09 -13.31
N VAL A 93 3.01 8.76 -13.23
CA VAL A 93 2.31 8.52 -11.96
C VAL A 93 2.12 7.04 -11.77
N VAL A 94 2.46 6.52 -10.59
CA VAL A 94 2.24 5.12 -10.19
C VAL A 94 1.54 5.12 -8.84
N ALA A 95 0.29 4.71 -8.79
CA ALA A 95 -0.45 4.47 -7.55
C ALA A 95 -0.39 2.97 -7.24
N VAL A 96 0.16 2.62 -6.09
CA VAL A 96 0.40 1.23 -5.68
C VAL A 96 -0.63 0.80 -4.63
N ASP A 97 -1.10 -0.44 -4.72
CA ASP A 97 -1.75 -1.11 -3.60
C ASP A 97 -0.69 -1.72 -2.69
N LEU A 98 -0.73 -1.41 -1.40
CA LEU A 98 0.15 -2.02 -0.42
C LEU A 98 -0.12 -3.54 -0.35
N ARG A 99 0.91 -4.32 0.07
CA ARG A 99 0.77 -5.79 0.21
C ARG A 99 -0.50 -6.18 0.98
N GLY A 100 -1.25 -7.13 0.45
CA GLY A 100 -2.50 -7.63 1.03
C GLY A 100 -3.68 -6.67 0.90
N ILE A 101 -3.56 -5.55 0.18
CA ILE A 101 -4.63 -4.58 -0.03
C ILE A 101 -4.96 -4.50 -1.52
N GLY A 102 -6.22 -4.22 -1.83
CA GLY A 102 -6.69 -4.00 -3.21
C GLY A 102 -6.41 -5.18 -4.13
N GLY A 103 -5.59 -4.97 -5.15
CA GLY A 103 -5.16 -6.00 -6.11
C GLY A 103 -3.84 -6.68 -5.76
N SER A 104 -3.18 -6.29 -4.64
CA SER A 104 -1.92 -6.87 -4.19
C SER A 104 -2.13 -8.17 -3.41
N ALA A 105 -1.19 -9.11 -3.56
CA ALA A 105 -1.27 -10.40 -2.89
C ALA A 105 -1.02 -10.27 -1.38
N GLU A 106 -1.74 -11.09 -0.62
CA GLU A 106 -1.55 -11.26 0.82
C GLU A 106 -0.30 -12.09 1.08
N THR A 107 0.31 -11.85 2.22
CA THR A 107 1.49 -12.57 2.70
C THR A 107 1.31 -13.02 4.15
N ALA A 108 2.14 -13.97 4.58
CA ALA A 108 2.13 -14.41 5.97
C ALA A 108 2.65 -13.36 6.96
N GLY A 109 3.38 -12.35 6.47
CA GLY A 109 3.97 -11.29 7.30
C GLY A 109 4.64 -10.21 6.45
N GLY A 110 5.49 -9.39 7.10
CA GLY A 110 6.22 -8.30 6.42
C GLY A 110 5.39 -7.04 6.23
N TYR A 111 4.43 -6.82 7.10
CA TYR A 111 3.54 -5.66 7.08
C TYR A 111 4.12 -4.43 7.78
N ASP A 112 5.36 -4.48 8.22
CA ASP A 112 6.06 -3.31 8.75
C ASP A 112 6.45 -2.34 7.61
N ALA A 113 6.55 -1.05 7.96
CA ALA A 113 6.79 0.01 7.00
C ALA A 113 8.13 -0.12 6.26
N ALA A 114 9.16 -0.68 6.92
CA ALA A 114 10.47 -0.87 6.32
C ALA A 114 10.42 -1.97 5.24
N ASN A 115 9.68 -3.06 5.48
CA ASN A 115 9.50 -4.12 4.49
C ASN A 115 8.56 -3.68 3.35
N MET A 116 7.49 -2.93 3.65
CA MET A 116 6.64 -2.34 2.60
C MET A 116 7.39 -1.28 1.77
N ALA A 117 8.35 -0.58 2.35
CA ALA A 117 9.25 0.31 1.60
C ALA A 117 10.17 -0.47 0.64
N GLU A 118 10.61 -1.68 1.03
CA GLU A 118 11.32 -2.60 0.13
C GLU A 118 10.45 -3.02 -1.05
N ASP A 119 9.15 -3.31 -0.83
CA ASP A 119 8.21 -3.63 -1.91
C ASP A 119 8.17 -2.51 -2.94
N VAL A 120 8.01 -1.27 -2.45
CA VAL A 120 7.95 -0.07 -3.30
C VAL A 120 9.29 0.14 -4.01
N HIS A 121 10.42 -0.12 -3.35
CA HIS A 121 11.75 0.03 -3.95
C HIS A 121 11.93 -0.95 -5.10
N GLN A 122 11.63 -2.24 -4.90
CA GLN A 122 11.72 -3.23 -5.96
C GLN A 122 10.71 -2.99 -7.09
N LEU A 123 9.54 -2.40 -6.79
CA LEU A 123 8.62 -1.94 -7.84
C LEU A 123 9.23 -0.80 -8.66
N VAL A 124 9.89 0.16 -8.04
CA VAL A 124 10.61 1.25 -8.72
C VAL A 124 11.69 0.69 -9.65
N GLU A 125 12.48 -0.29 -9.18
CA GLU A 125 13.48 -0.99 -9.99
C GLU A 125 12.84 -1.78 -11.14
N HIS A 126 11.77 -2.54 -10.87
CA HIS A 126 11.02 -3.30 -11.88
C HIS A 126 10.48 -2.42 -13.00
N LEU A 127 10.04 -1.21 -12.65
CA LEU A 127 9.53 -0.23 -13.62
C LEU A 127 10.62 0.61 -14.29
N HIS A 128 11.90 0.35 -13.96
CA HIS A 128 13.07 1.10 -14.45
C HIS A 128 12.93 2.61 -14.21
N LEU A 129 12.42 2.99 -13.02
CA LEU A 129 12.27 4.38 -12.62
C LEU A 129 13.47 4.83 -11.80
N GLU A 130 13.92 6.06 -12.04
CA GLU A 130 15.05 6.66 -11.33
C GLU A 130 14.61 7.91 -10.60
N HIS A 131 15.16 8.13 -9.39
CA HIS A 131 14.97 9.35 -8.61
C HIS A 131 13.49 9.75 -8.45
N VAL A 132 12.71 8.90 -7.80
CA VAL A 132 11.26 9.03 -7.66
C VAL A 132 10.86 10.00 -6.56
N TYR A 133 9.75 10.70 -6.75
CA TYR A 133 9.01 11.34 -5.65
C TYR A 133 8.05 10.31 -5.04
N LEU A 134 7.97 10.27 -3.70
CA LEU A 134 6.94 9.51 -3.00
C LEU A 134 5.95 10.45 -2.35
N VAL A 135 4.66 10.14 -2.51
CA VAL A 135 3.57 10.78 -1.78
C VAL A 135 2.83 9.68 -1.04
N GLY A 136 2.84 9.72 0.27
CA GLY A 136 2.16 8.74 1.12
C GLY A 136 1.17 9.41 2.06
N HIS A 137 -0.01 8.83 2.19
CA HIS A 137 -1.05 9.24 3.11
C HIS A 137 -1.17 8.22 4.24
N ASP A 138 -1.38 8.67 5.48
CA ASP A 138 -1.56 7.82 6.66
C ASP A 138 -0.47 6.73 6.74
N ILE A 139 -0.81 5.44 6.67
CA ILE A 139 0.12 4.31 6.61
C ILE A 139 1.09 4.44 5.44
N GLY A 140 0.63 4.89 4.27
CA GLY A 140 1.49 5.15 3.12
C GLY A 140 2.55 6.21 3.40
N GLY A 141 2.27 7.17 4.27
CA GLY A 141 3.26 8.13 4.75
C GLY A 141 4.33 7.51 5.63
N MET A 142 3.97 6.49 6.44
CA MET A 142 4.95 5.71 7.22
C MET A 142 5.89 4.93 6.29
N VAL A 143 5.34 4.34 5.21
CA VAL A 143 6.12 3.64 4.17
C VAL A 143 7.03 4.62 3.44
N ALA A 144 6.53 5.80 3.08
CA ALA A 144 7.32 6.83 2.41
C ALA A 144 8.47 7.35 3.29
N TYR A 145 8.25 7.47 4.60
CA TYR A 145 9.30 7.78 5.57
C TYR A 145 10.38 6.69 5.57
N ALA A 146 9.99 5.43 5.72
CA ALA A 146 10.92 4.31 5.72
C ALA A 146 11.69 4.19 4.40
N PHE A 147 11.04 4.43 3.27
CA PHE A 147 11.67 4.48 1.95
C PHE A 147 12.76 5.54 1.87
N ALA A 148 12.47 6.76 2.30
CA ALA A 148 13.45 7.85 2.29
C ALA A 148 14.67 7.56 3.17
N ARG A 149 14.48 6.79 4.27
CA ARG A 149 15.56 6.38 5.18
C ARG A 149 16.43 5.28 4.58
N ARG A 150 15.81 4.29 3.95
CA ARG A 150 16.50 3.11 3.40
C ARG A 150 17.12 3.33 2.03
N TYR A 151 16.45 4.15 1.18
CA TYR A 151 16.80 4.34 -0.23
C TYR A 151 16.95 5.83 -0.59
N PRO A 152 17.84 6.57 0.10
CA PRO A 152 17.99 8.01 -0.09
C PRO A 152 18.43 8.36 -1.52
N GLU A 153 19.19 7.49 -2.20
CA GLU A 153 19.66 7.72 -3.58
C GLU A 153 18.54 7.57 -4.60
N THR A 154 17.57 6.68 -4.33
CA THR A 154 16.38 6.49 -5.18
C THR A 154 15.35 7.58 -4.93
N SER A 155 15.30 8.12 -3.70
CA SER A 155 14.34 9.13 -3.28
C SER A 155 14.76 10.54 -3.75
N ARG A 156 13.97 11.11 -4.66
CA ARG A 156 14.11 12.52 -5.03
C ARG A 156 13.46 13.48 -4.04
N GLY A 157 12.43 13.01 -3.37
CA GLY A 157 11.70 13.75 -2.35
C GLY A 157 10.49 12.99 -1.85
N VAL A 158 10.05 13.32 -0.65
CA VAL A 158 8.93 12.65 0.02
C VAL A 158 7.91 13.69 0.50
N MET A 159 6.64 13.40 0.28
CA MET A 159 5.51 14.12 0.86
C MET A 159 4.71 13.15 1.71
N MET A 160 4.46 13.53 2.96
CA MET A 160 3.65 12.77 3.89
C MET A 160 2.39 13.56 4.21
N LEU A 161 1.23 12.93 4.07
CA LEU A 161 -0.09 13.51 4.29
C LEU A 161 -0.72 12.80 5.49
N ASP A 162 -1.07 13.55 6.53
CA ASP A 162 -1.73 13.07 7.76
C ASP A 162 -1.14 11.76 8.32
N ALA A 163 0.18 11.65 8.31
CA ALA A 163 0.91 10.44 8.65
C ALA A 163 1.72 10.62 9.94
N PRO A 164 1.25 10.15 11.08
CA PRO A 164 2.09 10.03 12.26
C PRO A 164 3.13 8.93 12.04
N VAL A 165 4.37 9.19 12.48
CA VAL A 165 5.44 8.20 12.34
C VAL A 165 5.67 7.49 13.67
N PRO A 166 5.45 6.16 13.76
CA PRO A 166 5.67 5.41 14.98
C PRO A 166 7.06 5.66 15.59
N GLY A 167 7.10 6.06 16.86
CA GLY A 167 8.35 6.35 17.58
C GLY A 167 9.00 7.70 17.24
N ILE A 168 8.42 8.52 16.37
CA ILE A 168 8.93 9.86 16.02
C ILE A 168 7.91 10.94 16.43
N GLY A 169 8.42 12.06 16.94
CA GLY A 169 7.58 13.20 17.34
C GLY A 169 6.59 12.85 18.45
N PRO A 170 5.32 13.31 18.39
CA PRO A 170 4.35 13.12 19.45
C PRO A 170 3.65 11.75 19.42
N TRP A 171 4.35 10.67 19.03
CA TRP A 171 3.76 9.34 18.84
C TRP A 171 3.03 8.81 20.08
N ASP A 172 3.58 9.02 21.28
CA ASP A 172 2.91 8.60 22.52
C ASP A 172 1.60 9.37 22.76
N ALA A 173 1.55 10.63 22.38
CA ALA A 173 0.30 11.40 22.41
C ALA A 173 -0.70 10.90 21.37
N VAL A 174 -0.25 10.44 20.21
CA VAL A 174 -1.11 9.79 19.20
C VAL A 174 -1.70 8.50 19.75
N LYS A 175 -0.89 7.61 20.32
CA LYS A 175 -1.34 6.34 20.90
C LYS A 175 -2.32 6.50 22.06
N SER A 176 -2.15 7.55 22.86
CA SER A 176 -3.00 7.82 24.02
C SER A 176 -4.22 8.69 23.71
N ASN A 177 -4.37 9.16 22.46
CA ASN A 177 -5.50 9.98 22.06
C ASN A 177 -6.78 9.13 21.91
N PRO A 178 -7.82 9.37 22.74
CA PRO A 178 -9.05 8.57 22.68
C PRO A 178 -9.82 8.72 21.36
N PHE A 179 -9.57 9.77 20.59
CA PHE A 179 -10.15 9.93 19.25
C PHE A 179 -9.46 9.08 18.17
N ILE A 180 -8.26 8.55 18.47
CA ILE A 180 -7.50 7.68 17.60
C ILE A 180 -7.49 6.23 18.16
N TRP A 181 -8.62 5.85 18.79
CA TRP A 181 -8.81 4.56 19.47
C TRP A 181 -8.56 3.35 18.55
N HIS A 182 -8.75 3.50 17.24
CA HIS A 182 -8.60 2.43 16.27
C HIS A 182 -7.17 1.88 16.21
N ILE A 183 -6.15 2.67 16.49
CA ILE A 183 -4.76 2.18 16.55
C ILE A 183 -4.65 1.03 17.54
N ASN A 184 -5.17 1.18 18.75
CA ASN A 184 -5.10 0.13 19.77
C ASN A 184 -6.07 -1.02 19.47
N PHE A 185 -7.26 -0.72 18.96
CA PHE A 185 -8.25 -1.73 18.58
C PHE A 185 -7.72 -2.63 17.48
N GLN A 186 -7.17 -2.08 16.40
CA GLN A 186 -6.67 -2.83 15.25
C GLN A 186 -5.41 -3.65 15.58
N GLN A 187 -4.66 -3.29 16.60
CA GLN A 187 -3.52 -4.08 17.08
C GLN A 187 -3.93 -5.31 17.91
N THR A 188 -5.17 -5.34 18.41
CA THR A 188 -5.66 -6.47 19.21
C THR A 188 -5.73 -7.72 18.33
N PRO A 189 -5.21 -8.88 18.78
CA PRO A 189 -5.34 -10.13 18.04
C PRO A 189 -6.78 -10.60 17.91
N ASP A 190 -7.18 -11.11 16.76
CA ASP A 190 -8.41 -11.83 16.42
C ASP A 190 -9.74 -11.07 16.65
N LEU A 191 -9.84 -10.18 17.62
CA LEU A 191 -11.08 -9.50 17.97
C LEU A 191 -11.56 -8.53 16.88
N PRO A 192 -10.71 -7.67 16.28
CA PRO A 192 -11.13 -6.79 15.21
C PRO A 192 -11.73 -7.54 14.02
N GLU A 193 -11.09 -8.62 13.59
CA GLU A 193 -11.60 -9.46 12.50
C GLU A 193 -13.03 -9.95 12.78
N GLN A 194 -13.27 -10.46 13.97
CA GLN A 194 -14.59 -10.99 14.36
C GLN A 194 -15.66 -9.89 14.44
N LEU A 195 -15.30 -8.69 14.86
CA LEU A 195 -16.24 -7.58 15.00
C LEU A 195 -16.51 -6.85 13.67
N ILE A 196 -15.52 -6.81 12.75
CA ILE A 196 -15.61 -6.08 11.49
C ILE A 196 -16.23 -6.96 10.39
N ALA A 197 -15.93 -8.26 10.35
CA ALA A 197 -16.40 -9.18 9.31
C ALA A 197 -17.92 -9.10 9.12
N GLY A 198 -18.33 -8.82 7.87
CA GLY A 198 -19.73 -8.59 7.49
C GLY A 198 -20.27 -7.21 7.89
N ARG A 199 -19.44 -6.33 8.45
CA ARG A 199 -19.79 -4.97 8.86
C ARG A 199 -18.77 -3.95 8.38
N GLU A 200 -17.97 -4.29 7.37
CA GLU A 200 -16.87 -3.48 6.85
C GLU A 200 -17.34 -2.06 6.51
N ALA A 201 -18.47 -1.93 5.81
CA ALA A 201 -19.01 -0.62 5.45
C ALA A 201 -19.36 0.25 6.67
N ILE A 202 -19.85 -0.36 7.76
CA ILE A 202 -20.16 0.37 9.01
C ILE A 202 -18.85 0.83 9.65
N TYR A 203 -17.85 -0.05 9.73
CA TYR A 203 -16.55 0.26 10.31
C TYR A 203 -15.80 1.32 9.52
N LEU A 204 -15.72 1.16 8.20
CA LEU A 204 -15.00 2.09 7.33
C LEU A 204 -15.66 3.47 7.28
N ARG A 205 -16.99 3.56 7.39
CA ARG A 205 -17.71 4.83 7.46
C ARG A 205 -17.29 5.68 8.68
N HIS A 206 -16.68 5.11 9.69
CA HIS A 206 -16.15 5.85 10.82
C HIS A 206 -14.95 6.73 10.43
N PHE A 207 -14.15 6.29 9.45
CA PHE A 207 -12.96 7.01 8.95
C PHE A 207 -13.30 7.91 7.75
N LEU A 208 -14.22 7.46 6.91
CA LEU A 208 -14.58 8.10 5.65
C LEU A 208 -15.76 9.06 5.89
N ASP A 209 -15.47 10.35 6.03
CA ASP A 209 -16.48 11.37 6.28
C ASP A 209 -17.49 11.51 5.12
N ARG A 210 -18.70 12.02 5.44
CA ARG A 210 -19.81 12.08 4.48
C ARG A 210 -19.69 13.22 3.47
N ASP A 211 -18.90 14.22 3.77
CA ASP A 211 -18.75 15.38 2.89
C ASP A 211 -17.77 15.07 1.76
N THR A 212 -16.82 14.18 2.02
CA THR A 212 -15.75 13.78 1.07
C THR A 212 -16.07 12.46 0.34
N PHE A 213 -16.62 11.47 1.05
CA PHE A 213 -16.84 10.11 0.54
C PHE A 213 -18.32 9.77 0.41
N SER A 214 -18.74 9.47 -0.82
CA SER A 214 -20.09 8.97 -1.09
C SER A 214 -20.30 7.56 -0.49
N ASP A 215 -21.56 7.13 -0.41
CA ASP A 215 -21.87 5.74 -0.02
C ASP A 215 -21.33 4.72 -1.04
N ALA A 216 -21.18 5.12 -2.30
CA ALA A 216 -20.57 4.29 -3.33
C ALA A 216 -19.05 4.09 -3.09
N ASP A 217 -18.33 5.14 -2.65
CA ASP A 217 -16.91 5.06 -2.31
C ASP A 217 -16.72 4.12 -1.11
N VAL A 218 -17.54 4.29 -0.05
CA VAL A 218 -17.47 3.40 1.13
C VAL A 218 -17.78 1.96 0.75
N ALA A 219 -18.81 1.73 -0.08
CA ALA A 219 -19.14 0.38 -0.54
C ALA A 219 -18.04 -0.23 -1.41
N ARG A 220 -17.29 0.58 -2.18
CA ARG A 220 -16.10 0.14 -2.92
C ARG A 220 -15.02 -0.36 -1.97
N TYR A 221 -14.60 0.46 -1.03
CA TYR A 221 -13.55 0.07 -0.08
C TYR A 221 -13.99 -1.11 0.81
N ALA A 222 -15.26 -1.13 1.27
CA ALA A 222 -15.78 -2.23 2.06
C ALA A 222 -15.71 -3.57 1.32
N ARG A 223 -15.94 -3.60 0.01
CA ARG A 223 -15.79 -4.82 -0.79
C ARG A 223 -14.35 -5.30 -0.87
N ALA A 224 -13.37 -4.39 -0.88
CA ALA A 224 -11.96 -4.76 -0.86
C ALA A 224 -11.57 -5.48 0.45
N TYR A 225 -12.21 -5.13 1.56
CA TYR A 225 -11.97 -5.74 2.89
C TYR A 225 -12.93 -6.88 3.25
N ALA A 226 -13.88 -7.24 2.38
CA ALA A 226 -14.83 -8.30 2.65
C ALA A 226 -14.20 -9.72 2.63
N ALA A 227 -13.06 -9.88 1.95
CA ALA A 227 -12.27 -11.10 2.03
C ALA A 227 -11.48 -11.12 3.36
N PRO A 228 -11.59 -12.21 4.16
CA PRO A 228 -10.93 -12.29 5.47
C PRO A 228 -9.41 -12.04 5.41
N GLU A 229 -8.78 -12.46 4.32
CA GLU A 229 -7.34 -12.31 4.08
C GLU A 229 -6.94 -10.83 3.96
N HIS A 230 -7.71 -10.04 3.22
CA HIS A 230 -7.48 -8.60 3.06
C HIS A 230 -7.72 -7.83 4.35
N LEU A 231 -8.79 -8.16 5.08
CA LEU A 231 -9.04 -7.56 6.39
C LEU A 231 -7.90 -7.87 7.35
N ARG A 232 -7.46 -9.14 7.42
CA ARG A 232 -6.31 -9.54 8.24
C ARG A 232 -5.05 -8.77 7.84
N ALA A 233 -4.74 -8.67 6.55
CA ALA A 233 -3.57 -7.95 6.05
C ALA A 233 -3.56 -6.48 6.51
N ALA A 234 -4.70 -5.79 6.42
CA ALA A 234 -4.83 -4.43 6.90
C ALA A 234 -4.58 -4.30 8.40
N LEU A 235 -5.08 -5.24 9.21
CA LEU A 235 -4.88 -5.24 10.66
C LEU A 235 -3.42 -5.59 11.03
N GLU A 236 -2.76 -6.46 10.26
CA GLU A 236 -1.34 -6.79 10.45
C GLU A 236 -0.42 -5.57 10.27
N ILE A 237 -0.79 -4.60 9.41
CA ILE A 237 -0.05 -3.35 9.28
C ILE A 237 -0.03 -2.59 10.63
N TYR A 238 -1.15 -2.54 11.34
CA TYR A 238 -1.22 -1.91 12.66
C TYR A 238 -0.49 -2.71 13.73
N ARG A 239 -0.55 -4.05 13.68
CA ARG A 239 0.19 -4.96 14.57
C ARG A 239 1.71 -4.83 14.40
N ALA A 240 2.15 -4.34 13.24
CA ALA A 240 3.56 -4.07 12.98
C ALA A 240 4.08 -2.72 13.54
N PHE A 241 3.24 -1.87 14.13
CA PHE A 241 3.67 -0.57 14.66
C PHE A 241 4.80 -0.65 15.70
N PRO A 242 4.85 -1.64 16.62
CA PRO A 242 6.02 -1.79 17.49
C PRO A 242 7.33 -2.07 16.74
N ALA A 243 7.28 -2.79 15.62
CA ALA A 243 8.46 -2.97 14.76
C ALA A 243 8.85 -1.67 14.07
N ASN A 244 7.87 -0.87 13.62
CA ASN A 244 8.10 0.45 13.05
C ASN A 244 8.71 1.41 14.06
N GLU A 245 8.24 1.43 15.32
CA GLU A 245 8.83 2.23 16.40
C GLU A 245 10.31 1.89 16.59
N LYS A 246 10.64 0.59 16.61
CA LYS A 246 12.02 0.11 16.76
C LYS A 246 12.92 0.53 15.60
N PHE A 247 12.44 0.34 14.35
CA PHE A 247 13.15 0.76 13.16
C PHE A 247 13.40 2.27 13.16
N ASN A 248 12.37 3.06 13.39
CA ASN A 248 12.46 4.51 13.35
C ASN A 248 13.35 5.08 14.46
N ALA A 249 13.35 4.47 15.65
CA ALA A 249 14.24 4.84 16.73
C ALA A 249 15.71 4.60 16.38
N ALA A 250 16.03 3.50 15.70
CA ALA A 250 17.38 3.18 15.26
C ALA A 250 17.87 4.14 14.15
N GLU A 251 16.96 4.58 13.29
CA GLU A 251 17.29 5.43 12.15
C GLU A 251 17.24 6.94 12.47
N ARG A 252 16.60 7.35 13.57
CA ARG A 252 16.29 8.75 13.88
C ARG A 252 17.53 9.66 13.88
N ASP A 253 18.61 9.19 14.47
CA ASP A 253 19.83 9.95 14.67
C ASP A 253 20.85 9.76 13.53
N GLN A 254 20.54 8.91 12.56
CA GLN A 254 21.37 8.70 11.39
C GLN A 254 21.12 9.85 10.37
N PRO A 255 22.16 10.47 9.82
CA PRO A 255 21.98 11.41 8.73
C PRO A 255 21.36 10.67 7.55
N VAL A 256 20.39 11.29 6.86
CA VAL A 256 19.93 10.78 5.56
C VAL A 256 21.05 11.03 4.57
N SER A 257 21.90 10.04 4.35
CA SER A 257 23.02 10.09 3.43
C SER A 257 22.49 9.89 2.02
N GLY A 258 22.33 10.98 1.30
CA GLY A 258 21.99 10.99 -0.12
C GLY A 258 22.84 12.02 -0.83
N ALA A 259 23.29 11.66 -2.03
CA ALA A 259 24.31 12.33 -2.81
C ALA A 259 24.18 13.85 -2.88
N GLY A 260 25.31 14.52 -2.67
CA GLY A 260 25.61 15.85 -3.17
C GLY A 260 24.77 16.98 -2.62
N SER A 261 25.30 17.57 -1.55
CA SER A 261 25.10 18.96 -1.13
C SER A 261 23.65 19.46 -0.96
N ARG A 262 23.23 19.60 0.30
CA ARG A 262 22.30 20.64 0.75
C ARG A 262 20.84 20.56 0.32
N ARG A 263 20.27 19.40 0.04
CA ARG A 263 18.81 19.27 0.07
C ARG A 263 18.39 18.73 1.42
N LYS A 264 18.10 19.62 2.36
CA LYS A 264 17.33 19.28 3.56
C LYS A 264 16.03 18.67 3.04
N LEU A 265 15.77 17.42 3.38
CA LEU A 265 14.41 16.86 3.31
C LEU A 265 13.55 17.82 4.13
N ALA A 266 12.82 18.69 3.43
CA ALA A 266 11.90 19.58 4.10
C ALA A 266 10.68 18.74 4.45
N PHE A 267 10.69 18.18 5.66
CA PHE A 267 9.46 17.76 6.33
C PHE A 267 8.63 19.03 6.53
N ARG A 268 7.83 19.40 5.56
CA ARG A 268 6.77 20.38 5.79
C ARG A 268 5.67 19.65 6.54
N GLU A 269 5.82 19.61 7.85
CA GLU A 269 4.69 19.37 8.74
C GLU A 269 3.67 20.46 8.47
N THR A 270 2.54 20.08 7.88
CA THR A 270 1.37 20.96 7.80
C THR A 270 0.64 20.98 9.15
N HIS A 271 1.37 21.17 10.26
CA HIS A 271 0.82 21.32 11.59
C HIS A 271 -0.17 22.50 11.75
N ALA A 272 -0.16 23.44 10.81
CA ALA A 272 -1.07 24.57 10.86
C ALA A 272 -2.54 24.22 10.61
N LYS A 273 -2.82 23.12 9.89
CA LYS A 273 -4.20 22.65 9.66
C LYS A 273 -4.68 21.69 10.74
N LEU A 274 -3.83 20.85 11.29
CA LEU A 274 -4.17 19.95 12.41
C LEU A 274 -4.66 20.72 13.65
N ARG A 275 -4.05 21.86 13.99
CA ARG A 275 -4.56 22.69 15.09
C ARG A 275 -5.98 23.22 14.84
N ARG A 276 -6.40 23.44 13.59
CA ARG A 276 -7.73 23.92 13.26
C ARG A 276 -8.78 22.81 13.20
N SER A 277 -8.41 21.59 12.81
CA SER A 277 -9.35 20.47 12.79
C SER A 277 -9.59 19.88 14.19
N VAL A 278 -8.57 19.88 15.05
CA VAL A 278 -8.71 19.41 16.45
C VAL A 278 -9.49 20.42 17.33
N THR A 279 -9.45 21.71 17.00
CA THR A 279 -10.21 22.76 17.73
C THR A 279 -11.55 23.13 17.08
N GLY A 280 -11.86 22.56 15.91
CA GLY A 280 -13.04 22.90 15.10
C GLY A 280 -14.22 21.95 15.17
N SER A 281 -14.16 20.88 15.99
CA SER A 281 -15.35 20.08 16.25
C SER A 281 -16.39 20.91 17.00
N ARG A 282 -17.38 21.40 16.25
CA ARG A 282 -18.59 22.02 16.83
C ARG A 282 -19.20 21.03 17.81
N VAL A 283 -19.13 21.38 19.08
CA VAL A 283 -19.95 20.76 20.11
C VAL A 283 -21.39 20.87 19.63
N CYS A 284 -21.99 19.72 19.31
CA CYS A 284 -23.42 19.63 19.01
C CYS A 284 -24.16 20.03 20.30
N LYS A 285 -24.63 21.27 20.37
CA LYS A 285 -25.56 21.68 21.41
C LYS A 285 -26.86 20.92 21.14
N ARG A 286 -27.19 19.99 22.04
CA ARG A 286 -28.56 19.52 22.18
C ARG A 286 -29.40 20.77 22.46
N GLN A 287 -30.38 21.04 21.64
CA GLN A 287 -31.53 21.86 22.02
C GLN A 287 -32.49 20.93 22.76
N ASP A 288 -32.82 21.36 23.95
CA ASP A 288 -33.87 20.78 24.79
C ASP A 288 -35.25 20.85 24.14
#